data_2a1b35a12eda30e38ca79ea64da5eb28
#
_entry.id   2a1b35a12eda30e38ca79ea64da5eb28
#
_cell.length_a   1.000
_cell.length_b   1.000
_cell.length_c   1.000
_cell.angle_alpha   90.00
_cell.angle_beta   90.00
_cell.angle_gamma   90.00
#
_symmetry.space_group_name_H-M   'P 1'
#
loop_
_entity.id
_entity.type
_entity.pdbx_description
1 polymer ?
#
loop_
_entity_poly.entity_id
_entity_poly.type
_entity_poly.pdbx_seq_one_letter_code
_entity_poly.pdbx_strand_id
1 'polypeptide(L)'
;MSKFIAASRQATELDKTRILLEKRVKEVKEESKVWAEVAAKARKEAKELRNLNEELKTDVLEKDSRLDHLQKKNNELSALLEKAKGDAVAEFQASK
;
A
#
# COMPACT_ATOMS: atom_id res chain seq x y z
N MET A 1 34.48 -61.17 14.01
CA MET A 1 35.07 -59.92 13.49
C MET A 1 34.19 -59.22 12.47
N SER A 2 33.60 -59.94 11.50
CA SER A 2 32.74 -59.31 10.49
C SER A 2 31.50 -58.60 11.08
N LYS A 3 30.86 -59.17 12.12
CA LYS A 3 29.72 -58.53 12.78
C LYS A 3 30.09 -57.25 13.52
N PHE A 4 31.28 -57.19 14.11
CA PHE A 4 31.78 -55.98 14.78
C PHE A 4 32.06 -54.87 13.79
N ILE A 5 32.68 -55.18 12.65
CA ILE A 5 32.98 -54.22 11.58
C ILE A 5 31.68 -53.68 10.97
N ALA A 6 30.67 -54.51 10.75
CA ALA A 6 29.37 -54.11 10.21
C ALA A 6 28.64 -53.19 11.19
N ALA A 7 28.60 -53.50 12.50
CA ALA A 7 28.02 -52.64 13.50
C ALA A 7 28.72 -51.31 13.62
N SER A 8 30.03 -51.30 13.54
CA SER A 8 30.85 -50.06 13.55
C SER A 8 30.55 -49.16 12.32
N ARG A 9 30.40 -49.75 11.13
CA ARG A 9 30.02 -49.04 9.92
C ARG A 9 28.60 -48.44 10.04
N GLN A 10 27.65 -49.21 10.52
CA GLN A 10 26.28 -48.74 10.78
C GLN A 10 26.25 -47.55 11.73
N ALA A 11 27.00 -47.63 12.83
CA ALA A 11 27.09 -46.53 13.78
C ALA A 11 27.67 -45.29 13.16
N THR A 12 28.70 -45.42 12.32
CA THR A 12 29.30 -44.31 11.59
C THR A 12 28.32 -43.68 10.57
N GLU A 13 27.58 -44.50 9.85
CA GLU A 13 26.59 -44.03 8.88
C GLU A 13 25.42 -43.32 9.59
N LEU A 14 24.94 -43.86 10.71
CA LEU A 14 23.91 -43.22 11.52
C LEU A 14 24.37 -41.87 12.07
N ASP A 15 25.62 -41.77 12.51
CA ASP A 15 26.20 -40.54 13.01
C ASP A 15 26.32 -39.47 11.92
N LYS A 16 26.76 -39.85 10.73
CA LYS A 16 26.80 -38.98 9.56
C LYS A 16 25.40 -38.46 9.19
N THR A 17 24.40 -39.35 9.19
CA THR A 17 23.01 -39.01 8.93
C THR A 17 22.49 -38.02 9.95
N ARG A 18 22.78 -38.28 11.25
CA ARG A 18 22.41 -37.37 12.33
C ARG A 18 23.00 -35.95 12.14
N ILE A 19 24.27 -35.86 11.82
CA ILE A 19 24.96 -34.59 11.58
C ILE A 19 24.32 -33.83 10.41
N LEU A 20 24.02 -34.51 9.30
CA LEU A 20 23.35 -33.92 8.15
C LEU A 20 21.95 -33.43 8.49
N LEU A 21 21.19 -34.19 9.26
CA LEU A 21 19.85 -33.78 9.70
C LEU A 21 19.88 -32.58 10.65
N GLU A 22 20.83 -32.55 11.59
CA GLU A 22 21.02 -31.41 12.49
C GLU A 22 21.36 -30.15 11.71
N LYS A 23 22.23 -30.25 10.71
CA LYS A 23 22.59 -29.17 9.82
C LYS A 23 21.36 -28.67 9.04
N ARG A 24 20.58 -29.58 8.49
CA ARG A 24 19.35 -29.25 7.76
C ARG A 24 18.31 -28.57 8.65
N VAL A 25 18.15 -29.02 9.87
CA VAL A 25 17.24 -28.41 10.85
C VAL A 25 17.67 -26.97 11.14
N LYS A 26 18.95 -26.70 11.30
CA LYS A 26 19.48 -25.35 11.50
C LYS A 26 19.19 -24.46 10.28
N GLU A 27 19.45 -24.97 9.08
CA GLU A 27 19.18 -24.25 7.84
C GLU A 27 17.70 -23.88 7.70
N VAL A 28 16.81 -24.83 7.98
CA VAL A 28 15.35 -24.61 7.93
C VAL A 28 14.91 -23.58 8.97
N LYS A 29 15.47 -23.62 10.17
CA LYS A 29 15.19 -22.62 11.22
C LYS A 29 15.63 -21.23 10.81
N GLU A 30 16.81 -21.09 10.20
CA GLU A 30 17.32 -19.82 9.71
C GLU A 30 16.43 -19.29 8.56
N GLU A 31 16.07 -20.13 7.60
CA GLU A 31 15.18 -19.78 6.50
C GLU A 31 13.81 -19.35 7.03
N SER A 32 13.27 -20.07 8.00
CA SER A 32 11.98 -19.76 8.64
C SER A 32 12.01 -18.38 9.31
N LYS A 33 13.11 -18.05 9.98
CA LYS A 33 13.32 -16.74 10.60
C LYS A 33 13.31 -15.62 9.56
N VAL A 34 14.06 -15.80 8.48
CA VAL A 34 14.15 -14.83 7.39
C VAL A 34 12.77 -14.60 6.78
N TRP A 35 12.03 -15.67 6.48
CA TRP A 35 10.68 -15.57 5.92
C TRP A 35 9.69 -14.88 6.87
N ALA A 36 9.80 -15.15 8.16
CA ALA A 36 8.98 -14.48 9.17
C ALA A 36 9.26 -12.97 9.22
N GLU A 37 10.51 -12.57 9.13
CA GLU A 37 10.91 -11.15 9.07
C GLU A 37 10.40 -10.48 7.80
N VAL A 38 10.53 -11.14 6.64
CA VAL A 38 10.02 -10.64 5.36
C VAL A 38 8.50 -10.48 5.41
N ALA A 39 7.79 -11.47 5.97
CA ALA A 39 6.33 -11.42 6.11
C ALA A 39 5.89 -10.28 7.03
N ALA A 40 6.58 -10.09 8.15
CA ALA A 40 6.28 -9.00 9.09
C ALA A 40 6.48 -7.63 8.44
N LYS A 41 7.57 -7.46 7.70
CA LYS A 41 7.86 -6.23 6.95
C LYS A 41 6.81 -5.96 5.89
N ALA A 42 6.43 -6.98 5.12
CA ALA A 42 5.40 -6.86 4.09
C ALA A 42 4.03 -6.47 4.68
N ARG A 43 3.66 -7.03 5.83
CA ARG A 43 2.42 -6.66 6.53
C ARG A 43 2.44 -5.22 6.99
N LYS A 44 3.56 -4.76 7.51
CA LYS A 44 3.73 -3.36 7.95
C LYS A 44 3.59 -2.40 6.77
N GLU A 45 4.26 -2.68 5.66
CA GLU A 45 4.18 -1.89 4.44
C GLU A 45 2.75 -1.87 3.88
N ALA A 46 2.07 -3.02 3.87
CA ALA A 46 0.68 -3.11 3.43
C ALA A 46 -0.27 -2.27 4.30
N LYS A 47 -0.05 -2.24 5.61
CA LYS A 47 -0.81 -1.41 6.54
C LYS A 47 -0.58 0.07 6.29
N GLU A 48 0.67 0.48 6.10
CA GLU A 48 1.04 1.87 5.78
C GLU A 48 0.40 2.32 4.46
N LEU A 49 0.43 1.46 3.43
CA LEU A 49 -0.20 1.74 2.15
C LEU A 49 -1.72 1.88 2.25
N ARG A 50 -2.37 1.06 3.06
CA ARG A 50 -3.83 1.16 3.30
C ARG A 50 -4.17 2.49 3.98
N ASN A 51 -3.40 2.88 4.97
CA ASN A 51 -3.61 4.15 5.68
C ASN A 51 -3.42 5.34 4.73
N LEU A 52 -2.37 5.31 3.92
CA LEU A 52 -2.11 6.32 2.91
C LEU A 52 -3.25 6.40 1.89
N ASN A 53 -3.76 5.26 1.46
CA ASN A 53 -4.89 5.15 0.53
C ASN A 53 -6.16 5.79 1.10
N GLU A 54 -6.45 5.57 2.38
CA GLU A 54 -7.60 6.18 3.06
C GLU A 54 -7.44 7.71 3.16
N GLU A 55 -6.25 8.19 3.48
CA GLU A 55 -5.94 9.62 3.50
C GLU A 55 -6.14 10.26 2.13
N LEU A 56 -5.63 9.60 1.07
CA LEU A 56 -5.77 10.08 -0.30
C LEU A 56 -7.24 10.11 -0.74
N LYS A 57 -8.03 9.12 -0.38
CA LYS A 57 -9.48 9.11 -0.66
C LYS A 57 -10.18 10.29 -0.01
N THR A 58 -9.87 10.57 1.24
CA THR A 58 -10.43 11.70 1.98
C THR A 58 -10.03 13.02 1.30
N ASP A 59 -8.77 13.19 0.94
CA ASP A 59 -8.27 14.38 0.25
C ASP A 59 -8.96 14.59 -1.10
N VAL A 60 -9.15 13.53 -1.87
CA VAL A 60 -9.86 13.60 -3.16
C VAL A 60 -11.30 14.05 -2.96
N LEU A 61 -12.01 13.51 -1.97
CA LEU A 61 -13.39 13.91 -1.68
C LEU A 61 -13.48 15.37 -1.27
N GLU A 62 -12.56 15.86 -0.45
CA GLU A 62 -12.51 17.26 -0.04
C GLU A 62 -12.25 18.19 -1.24
N LYS A 63 -11.31 17.83 -2.09
CA LYS A 63 -10.98 18.60 -3.30
C LYS A 63 -12.14 18.63 -4.29
N ASP A 64 -12.83 17.51 -4.48
CA ASP A 64 -14.02 17.42 -5.33
C ASP A 64 -15.13 18.32 -4.79
N SER A 65 -15.34 18.34 -3.48
CA SER A 65 -16.30 19.23 -2.82
C SER A 65 -15.97 20.71 -3.06
N ARG A 66 -14.69 21.06 -2.96
CA ARG A 66 -14.21 22.43 -3.21
C ARG A 66 -14.39 22.83 -4.68
N LEU A 67 -14.08 21.92 -5.59
CA LEU A 67 -14.25 22.16 -7.03
C LEU A 67 -15.72 22.40 -7.36
N ASP A 68 -16.62 21.61 -6.81
CA ASP A 68 -18.06 21.77 -6.97
C ASP A 68 -18.53 23.15 -6.47
N HIS A 69 -18.07 23.54 -5.30
CA HIS A 69 -18.40 24.82 -4.69
C HIS A 69 -17.88 25.99 -5.55
N LEU A 70 -16.64 25.90 -6.01
CA LEU A 70 -16.03 26.92 -6.87
C LEU A 70 -16.73 27.01 -8.22
N GLN A 71 -17.14 25.89 -8.78
CA GLN A 71 -17.85 25.87 -10.04
C GLN A 71 -19.22 26.52 -9.92
N LYS A 72 -19.96 26.27 -8.86
CA LYS A 72 -21.23 26.92 -8.54
C LYS A 72 -21.06 28.43 -8.38
N LYS A 73 -20.05 28.85 -7.62
CA LYS A 73 -19.72 30.28 -7.46
C LYS A 73 -19.38 30.93 -8.79
N ASN A 74 -18.59 30.26 -9.62
CA ASN A 74 -18.22 30.76 -10.93
C ASN A 74 -19.43 30.94 -11.84
N ASN A 75 -20.35 29.98 -11.82
CA ASN A 75 -21.59 30.05 -12.56
C ASN A 75 -22.49 31.21 -12.08
N GLU A 76 -22.59 31.40 -10.76
CA GLU A 76 -23.32 32.51 -10.16
C GLU A 76 -22.73 33.86 -10.58
N LEU A 77 -21.40 34.00 -10.51
CA LEU A 77 -20.70 35.21 -10.92
C LEU A 77 -20.86 35.51 -12.42
N SER A 78 -20.83 34.47 -13.25
CA SER A 78 -21.07 34.61 -14.68
C SER A 78 -22.51 35.07 -14.96
N ALA A 79 -23.48 34.52 -14.23
CA ALA A 79 -24.88 34.97 -14.38
C ALA A 79 -25.08 36.40 -13.93
N LEU A 80 -24.44 36.81 -12.82
CA LEU A 80 -24.49 38.19 -12.32
C LEU A 80 -23.82 39.16 -13.31
N LEU A 81 -22.71 38.75 -13.91
CA LEU A 81 -21.99 39.54 -14.90
C LEU A 81 -22.84 39.73 -16.13
N GLU A 82 -23.49 38.71 -16.64
CA GLU A 82 -24.37 38.79 -17.81
C GLU A 82 -25.58 39.70 -17.51
N LYS A 83 -26.16 39.60 -16.32
CA LYS A 83 -27.25 40.46 -15.88
C LYS A 83 -26.80 41.93 -15.81
N ALA A 84 -25.62 42.19 -15.24
CA ALA A 84 -25.06 43.53 -15.12
C ALA A 84 -24.81 44.14 -16.51
N LYS A 85 -24.31 43.34 -17.46
CA LYS A 85 -24.14 43.78 -18.85
C LYS A 85 -25.46 44.09 -19.51
N GLY A 86 -26.48 43.26 -19.33
CA GLY A 86 -27.81 43.50 -19.86
C GLY A 86 -28.44 44.76 -19.30
N ASP A 87 -28.35 44.98 -17.99
CA ASP A 87 -28.86 46.17 -17.32
C ASP A 87 -28.13 47.45 -17.84
N ALA A 88 -26.81 47.37 -17.98
CA ALA A 88 -26.03 48.49 -18.50
C ALA A 88 -26.41 48.88 -19.94
N VAL A 89 -26.63 47.87 -20.79
CA VAL A 89 -27.09 48.06 -22.14
C VAL A 89 -28.50 48.69 -22.17
N ALA A 90 -29.40 48.18 -21.34
CA ALA A 90 -30.77 48.70 -21.21
C ALA A 90 -30.77 50.16 -20.76
N GLU A 91 -29.97 50.53 -19.75
CA GLU A 91 -29.81 51.90 -19.30
C GLU A 91 -29.24 52.82 -20.40
N PHE A 92 -28.27 52.34 -21.12
CA PHE A 92 -27.68 53.09 -22.23
C PHE A 92 -28.69 53.34 -23.35
N GLN A 93 -29.50 52.34 -23.67
CA GLN A 93 -30.56 52.48 -24.67
C GLN A 93 -31.69 53.42 -24.18
N ALA A 94 -32.03 53.33 -22.91
CA ALA A 94 -33.06 54.19 -22.33
C ALA A 94 -32.64 55.66 -22.25
N SER A 95 -31.33 55.94 -22.13
CA SER A 95 -30.81 57.31 -22.09
C SER A 95 -30.64 57.97 -23.47
N LYS A 96 -30.85 57.21 -24.51
CA LYS A 96 -30.87 57.71 -25.84
C LYS A 96 -32.24 58.28 -26.19
#